data_84e9ccff0a6164598de53567d8ef73e7
#
_entry.id   84e9ccff0a6164598de53567d8ef73e7
#
_cell.length_a   1.000
_cell.length_b   1.000
_cell.length_c   1.000
_cell.angle_alpha   90.00
_cell.angle_beta   90.00
_cell.angle_gamma   90.00
#
_symmetry.space_group_name_H-M   'P 1'
#
loop_
_entity.id
_entity.type
_entity.pdbx_description
1 polymer ?
#
loop_
_entity_poly.entity_id
_entity_poly.type
_entity_poly.pdbx_seq_one_letter_code
_entity_poly.pdbx_strand_id
1 'polypeptide(L)'
;MIKLLDKPLKTFTTYALVVLLCSIPVYFVMIDFIWVHEINEHNRLVAEATKKNINRLKLDGQELSAAIELWNTLQPEAKIQPVSRLKADSTYSIYRKDPYRKEVYIEAGEYDRFQGLVTYFKLNNQVYSLTVEANVEESYETIIAITAITMMFFIILLVGFIRLNKNLSRKIWKPFYETLAHVKHFSLTDNKPAQFVPSNIVEFQELNESIGKLIEGNLATFKRQKEFTENASHELQTPLAIVQSKLDLLIQDDALSAAQSQLIEETNNALSRISRINKNLLLLAKIENQQFLDKQIINMSAALKTIMDLMSGLLDTRPITVQIVEERSVEANSTLVEIMVTNLLMNAVRYTSEDAPITIALLANQLIILNQGQYALDKAKLFGRFSAVSLQTPGSGLGLSIVKEIADQHGWYISYSFDNGMHSFAVEFPKR
;
A
#
# COMPACT_ATOMS: atom_id res chain seq x y z
N MET A 1 -0.55 -2.39 -6.30
CA MET A 1 0.36 -2.05 -5.18
C MET A 1 1.11 -3.30 -4.75
N ILE A 2 2.45 -3.25 -4.75
CA ILE A 2 3.32 -4.38 -4.34
C ILE A 2 3.45 -4.31 -2.82
N LYS A 3 3.24 -5.43 -2.12
CA LYS A 3 3.48 -5.49 -0.68
C LYS A 3 4.97 -5.29 -0.41
N LEU A 4 5.32 -4.54 0.63
CA LEU A 4 6.70 -4.20 0.99
C LEU A 4 7.59 -5.47 1.13
N LEU A 5 6.99 -6.58 1.54
CA LEU A 5 7.60 -7.91 1.69
C LEU A 5 8.03 -8.58 0.37
N ASP A 6 7.35 -8.27 -0.73
CA ASP A 6 7.58 -8.97 -2.01
C ASP A 6 8.75 -8.36 -2.80
N LYS A 7 9.10 -7.10 -2.53
CA LYS A 7 10.14 -6.38 -3.27
C LYS A 7 11.56 -6.91 -2.98
N PRO A 8 12.01 -7.04 -1.72
CA PRO A 8 13.32 -7.61 -1.41
C PRO A 8 13.43 -9.08 -1.87
N LEU A 9 12.38 -9.88 -1.62
CA LEU A 9 12.36 -11.30 -2.00
C LEU A 9 12.53 -11.46 -3.52
N LYS A 10 11.82 -10.68 -4.32
CA LYS A 10 11.93 -10.70 -5.78
C LYS A 10 13.34 -10.34 -6.24
N THR A 11 13.93 -9.30 -5.66
CA THR A 11 15.28 -8.85 -6.02
C THR A 11 16.33 -9.91 -5.73
N PHE A 12 16.31 -10.50 -4.52
CA PHE A 12 17.22 -11.58 -4.13
C PHE A 12 17.02 -12.84 -4.97
N THR A 13 15.79 -13.23 -5.23
CA THR A 13 15.49 -14.41 -6.08
C THR A 13 16.01 -14.21 -7.50
N THR A 14 15.81 -13.02 -8.07
CA THR A 14 16.31 -12.68 -9.41
C THR A 14 17.84 -12.69 -9.44
N TYR A 15 18.49 -12.10 -8.43
CA TYR A 15 19.95 -12.13 -8.31
C TYR A 15 20.50 -13.56 -8.19
N ALA A 16 19.92 -14.38 -7.32
CA ALA A 16 20.31 -15.78 -7.15
C ALA A 16 20.15 -16.59 -8.45
N LEU A 17 19.10 -16.34 -9.21
CA LEU A 17 18.83 -16.98 -10.49
C LEU A 17 19.84 -16.54 -11.55
N VAL A 18 20.21 -15.27 -11.60
CA VAL A 18 21.27 -14.76 -12.50
C VAL A 18 22.62 -15.39 -12.16
N VAL A 19 22.98 -15.44 -10.86
CA VAL A 19 24.22 -16.07 -10.41
C VAL A 19 24.26 -17.55 -10.81
N LEU A 20 23.15 -18.28 -10.65
CA LEU A 20 23.05 -19.68 -11.09
C LEU A 20 23.24 -19.81 -12.59
N LEU A 21 22.55 -19.02 -13.40
CA LEU A 21 22.66 -19.05 -14.85
C LEU A 21 24.09 -18.74 -15.32
N CYS A 22 24.78 -17.82 -14.66
CA CYS A 22 26.18 -17.49 -14.97
C CYS A 22 27.16 -18.55 -14.48
N SER A 23 26.86 -19.24 -13.37
CA SER A 23 27.78 -20.24 -12.78
C SER A 23 27.83 -21.53 -13.60
N ILE A 24 26.76 -21.95 -14.26
CA ILE A 24 26.70 -23.17 -15.05
C ILE A 24 27.75 -23.21 -16.17
N PRO A 25 27.83 -22.22 -17.09
CA PRO A 25 28.84 -22.24 -18.15
C PRO A 25 30.28 -22.11 -17.60
N VAL A 26 30.46 -21.31 -16.54
CA VAL A 26 31.78 -21.18 -15.89
C VAL A 26 32.26 -22.52 -15.31
N TYR A 27 31.34 -23.20 -14.63
CA TYR A 27 31.62 -24.49 -14.04
C TYR A 27 31.96 -25.55 -15.10
N PHE A 28 31.20 -25.58 -16.20
CA PHE A 28 31.43 -26.46 -17.32
C PHE A 28 32.81 -26.25 -17.94
N VAL A 29 33.19 -25.00 -18.24
CA VAL A 29 34.50 -24.64 -18.79
C VAL A 29 35.63 -25.01 -17.82
N MET A 30 35.44 -24.79 -16.53
CA MET A 30 36.43 -25.09 -15.51
C MET A 30 36.70 -26.59 -15.40
N ILE A 31 35.64 -27.42 -15.41
CA ILE A 31 35.78 -28.88 -15.35
C ILE A 31 36.47 -29.40 -16.61
N ASP A 32 36.06 -28.97 -17.81
CA ASP A 32 36.67 -29.37 -19.06
C ASP A 32 38.20 -29.03 -19.05
N PHE A 33 38.55 -27.84 -18.58
CA PHE A 33 39.95 -27.43 -18.43
C PHE A 33 40.74 -28.35 -17.47
N ILE A 34 40.19 -28.69 -16.33
CA ILE A 34 40.84 -29.58 -15.35
C ILE A 34 41.06 -30.96 -15.95
N TRP A 35 40.04 -31.53 -16.59
CA TRP A 35 40.16 -32.87 -17.20
C TRP A 35 41.16 -32.91 -18.34
N VAL A 36 41.16 -31.94 -19.25
CA VAL A 36 42.12 -31.88 -20.32
C VAL A 36 43.53 -31.75 -19.76
N HIS A 37 43.74 -30.99 -18.69
CA HIS A 37 45.03 -30.87 -18.02
C HIS A 37 45.49 -32.19 -17.41
N GLU A 38 44.63 -32.88 -16.70
CA GLU A 38 44.89 -34.16 -16.06
C GLU A 38 45.24 -35.25 -17.10
N ILE A 39 44.49 -35.34 -18.21
CA ILE A 39 44.78 -36.26 -19.30
C ILE A 39 46.13 -35.96 -19.96
N ASN A 40 46.45 -34.69 -20.15
CA ASN A 40 47.76 -34.33 -20.70
C ASN A 40 48.93 -34.73 -19.79
N GLU A 41 48.77 -34.59 -18.48
CA GLU A 41 49.75 -35.09 -17.50
C GLU A 41 49.87 -36.61 -17.51
N HIS A 42 48.70 -37.29 -17.51
CA HIS A 42 48.69 -38.76 -17.66
C HIS A 42 49.38 -39.22 -18.92
N ASN A 43 49.09 -38.66 -20.07
CA ASN A 43 49.75 -38.99 -21.35
C ASN A 43 51.25 -38.76 -21.29
N ARG A 44 51.73 -37.71 -20.62
CA ARG A 44 53.19 -37.48 -20.41
C ARG A 44 53.82 -38.58 -19.56
N LEU A 45 53.17 -38.97 -18.45
CA LEU A 45 53.67 -40.03 -17.57
C LEU A 45 53.75 -41.38 -18.31
N VAL A 46 52.72 -41.73 -19.07
CA VAL A 46 52.70 -42.94 -19.92
C VAL A 46 53.81 -42.87 -20.97
N ALA A 47 53.99 -41.74 -21.61
CA ALA A 47 55.04 -41.56 -22.62
C ALA A 47 56.46 -41.71 -22.04
N GLU A 48 56.72 -41.09 -20.89
CA GLU A 48 58.05 -41.22 -20.22
C GLU A 48 58.30 -42.65 -19.73
N ALA A 49 57.27 -43.29 -19.14
CA ALA A 49 57.41 -44.69 -18.73
C ALA A 49 57.66 -45.59 -19.89
N THR A 50 56.97 -45.42 -21.03
CA THR A 50 57.14 -46.18 -22.26
C THR A 50 58.57 -46.00 -22.85
N LYS A 51 59.02 -44.74 -22.96
CA LYS A 51 60.41 -44.43 -23.41
C LYS A 51 61.47 -45.11 -22.53
N LYS A 52 61.30 -45.04 -21.21
CA LYS A 52 62.22 -45.64 -20.24
C LYS A 52 62.24 -47.17 -20.35
N ASN A 53 61.07 -47.80 -20.49
CA ASN A 53 60.93 -49.24 -20.56
C ASN A 53 61.56 -49.80 -21.88
N ILE A 54 61.29 -49.18 -23.03
CA ILE A 54 61.84 -49.56 -24.31
C ILE A 54 63.36 -49.39 -24.34
N ASN A 55 63.91 -48.32 -23.80
CA ASN A 55 65.33 -48.11 -23.65
C ASN A 55 66.03 -49.21 -22.80
N ARG A 56 65.34 -49.74 -21.81
CA ARG A 56 65.86 -50.79 -20.92
C ARG A 56 65.96 -52.17 -21.60
N LEU A 57 65.15 -52.44 -22.61
CA LEU A 57 65.13 -53.72 -23.29
C LEU A 57 66.44 -53.98 -24.12
N LYS A 58 67.23 -52.90 -24.45
CA LYS A 58 68.48 -53.01 -25.19
C LYS A 58 68.39 -53.84 -26.44
N LEU A 59 67.25 -53.87 -27.10
CA LEU A 59 66.99 -54.59 -28.34
C LEU A 59 67.56 -53.81 -29.54
N ASP A 60 68.03 -54.50 -30.57
CA ASP A 60 68.47 -53.84 -31.79
C ASP A 60 67.98 -54.54 -33.06
N GLY A 61 68.03 -53.82 -34.20
CA GLY A 61 67.64 -54.35 -35.50
C GLY A 61 66.28 -54.92 -35.63
N GLN A 62 66.20 -56.20 -36.04
CA GLN A 62 64.90 -56.89 -36.26
C GLN A 62 64.15 -57.17 -34.99
N GLU A 63 64.82 -57.40 -33.85
CA GLU A 63 64.17 -57.64 -32.56
C GLU A 63 63.46 -56.40 -32.09
N LEU A 64 64.00 -55.22 -32.24
CA LEU A 64 63.37 -53.97 -31.89
C LEU A 64 62.13 -53.71 -32.75
N SER A 65 62.19 -53.95 -34.05
CA SER A 65 61.04 -53.77 -34.94
C SER A 65 59.93 -54.71 -34.61
N ALA A 66 60.19 -56.00 -34.29
CA ALA A 66 59.15 -56.94 -33.83
C ALA A 66 58.56 -56.57 -32.47
N ALA A 67 59.39 -56.06 -31.56
CA ALA A 67 58.94 -55.60 -30.26
C ALA A 67 57.98 -54.33 -30.35
N ILE A 68 58.32 -53.41 -31.25
CA ILE A 68 57.45 -52.23 -31.51
C ILE A 68 56.15 -52.61 -32.17
N GLU A 69 56.14 -53.57 -33.09
CA GLU A 69 54.95 -54.10 -33.74
C GLU A 69 54.01 -54.78 -32.71
N LEU A 70 54.62 -55.65 -31.88
CA LEU A 70 53.89 -56.27 -30.79
C LEU A 70 53.28 -55.23 -29.80
N TRP A 71 54.09 -54.22 -29.41
CA TRP A 71 53.70 -53.12 -28.58
C TRP A 71 52.45 -52.37 -29.17
N ASN A 72 52.56 -51.98 -30.44
CA ASN A 72 51.46 -51.25 -31.13
C ASN A 72 50.18 -52.06 -31.27
N THR A 73 50.32 -53.41 -31.27
CA THR A 73 49.17 -54.31 -31.27
C THR A 73 48.58 -54.46 -29.91
N LEU A 74 49.35 -54.56 -28.80
CA LEU A 74 48.91 -54.71 -27.44
C LEU A 74 48.47 -53.39 -26.80
N GLN A 75 49.06 -52.27 -27.23
CA GLN A 75 48.81 -50.94 -26.71
C GLN A 75 48.43 -49.97 -27.85
N PRO A 76 47.21 -50.10 -28.40
CA PRO A 76 46.79 -49.32 -29.56
C PRO A 76 46.65 -47.80 -29.24
N GLU A 77 46.58 -47.43 -27.96
CA GLU A 77 46.53 -46.04 -27.47
C GLU A 77 47.95 -45.41 -27.32
N ALA A 78 48.99 -46.19 -27.38
CA ALA A 78 50.37 -45.71 -27.24
C ALA A 78 51.28 -46.25 -28.43
N LYS A 79 51.14 -45.63 -29.61
CA LYS A 79 51.78 -46.07 -30.84
C LYS A 79 53.17 -45.51 -31.03
N ILE A 80 54.07 -46.38 -31.37
CA ILE A 80 55.46 -46.04 -31.71
C ILE A 80 55.71 -46.20 -33.22
N GLN A 81 56.19 -45.14 -33.83
CA GLN A 81 56.51 -45.18 -35.30
C GLN A 81 57.91 -44.59 -35.60
N PRO A 82 58.65 -45.14 -36.51
CA PRO A 82 59.90 -44.57 -36.95
C PRO A 82 59.66 -43.27 -37.72
N VAL A 83 60.48 -42.24 -37.47
CA VAL A 83 60.34 -40.92 -38.10
C VAL A 83 61.73 -40.39 -38.53
N SER A 84 61.76 -39.52 -39.55
CA SER A 84 62.99 -39.01 -40.11
C SER A 84 63.70 -37.94 -39.30
N ARG A 85 62.95 -37.23 -38.38
CA ARG A 85 63.50 -36.07 -37.63
C ARG A 85 62.86 -35.96 -36.23
N LEU A 86 63.62 -35.52 -35.26
CA LEU A 86 63.17 -35.06 -33.97
C LEU A 86 62.37 -33.77 -34.17
N LYS A 87 61.21 -33.70 -33.53
CA LYS A 87 60.35 -32.50 -33.41
C LYS A 87 60.10 -32.21 -31.94
N ALA A 88 59.56 -31.03 -31.65
CA ALA A 88 59.11 -30.69 -30.31
C ALA A 88 57.81 -31.49 -29.96
N ASP A 89 57.69 -31.83 -28.74
CA ASP A 89 56.47 -32.48 -28.22
C ASP A 89 55.24 -31.58 -28.45
N SER A 90 54.16 -32.19 -28.86
CA SER A 90 52.89 -31.47 -29.12
C SER A 90 51.68 -32.22 -28.60
N THR A 91 50.72 -31.50 -28.06
CA THR A 91 49.43 -32.04 -27.69
C THR A 91 48.38 -31.66 -28.73
N TYR A 92 47.36 -32.49 -28.90
CA TYR A 92 46.25 -32.25 -29.83
C TYR A 92 44.97 -32.85 -29.31
N SER A 93 43.84 -32.32 -29.78
CA SER A 93 42.50 -32.85 -29.53
C SER A 93 41.89 -33.27 -30.87
N ILE A 94 41.34 -34.45 -30.96
CA ILE A 94 40.71 -34.96 -32.18
C ILE A 94 39.39 -35.66 -31.85
N TYR A 95 38.41 -35.47 -32.73
CA TYR A 95 37.13 -36.17 -32.65
C TYR A 95 37.14 -37.32 -33.68
N ARG A 96 36.99 -38.56 -33.20
CA ARG A 96 36.89 -39.74 -34.06
C ARG A 96 35.94 -40.78 -33.45
N LYS A 97 35.45 -41.72 -34.28
CA LYS A 97 34.73 -42.89 -33.81
C LYS A 97 35.68 -43.82 -33.11
N ASP A 98 35.31 -44.24 -31.88
CA ASP A 98 36.09 -45.26 -31.19
C ASP A 98 35.84 -46.62 -31.85
N PRO A 99 36.87 -47.30 -32.37
CA PRO A 99 36.72 -48.58 -33.01
C PRO A 99 36.34 -49.68 -32.05
N TYR A 100 36.64 -49.56 -30.76
CA TYR A 100 36.36 -50.59 -29.72
C TYR A 100 34.98 -50.50 -29.14
N ARG A 101 34.31 -49.32 -29.20
CA ARG A 101 32.98 -49.09 -28.67
C ARG A 101 31.85 -49.85 -29.45
N LYS A 102 32.15 -50.24 -30.71
CA LYS A 102 31.19 -50.97 -31.54
C LYS A 102 30.83 -52.35 -31.04
N GLU A 103 31.69 -52.98 -30.23
CA GLU A 103 31.47 -54.37 -29.75
C GLU A 103 30.70 -54.41 -28.42
N VAL A 104 30.60 -53.31 -27.66
CA VAL A 104 30.10 -53.32 -26.28
C VAL A 104 28.81 -52.49 -26.09
N TYR A 105 28.53 -51.51 -26.92
CA TYR A 105 27.35 -50.61 -26.75
C TYR A 105 26.55 -50.40 -28.03
N ILE A 106 25.22 -50.37 -27.89
CA ILE A 106 24.22 -50.38 -28.97
C ILE A 106 24.13 -49.02 -29.73
N GLU A 107 24.71 -47.94 -29.25
CA GLU A 107 24.64 -46.61 -29.90
C GLU A 107 25.85 -46.35 -30.83
N ALA A 108 25.72 -46.90 -32.05
CA ALA A 108 26.69 -46.68 -33.11
C ALA A 108 26.51 -45.32 -33.77
N GLY A 109 27.35 -44.35 -33.46
CA GLY A 109 27.38 -43.12 -34.26
C GLY A 109 28.02 -41.85 -33.66
N GLU A 110 28.32 -41.81 -32.39
CA GLU A 110 28.92 -40.65 -31.74
C GLU A 110 30.46 -40.60 -31.96
N TYR A 111 30.99 -39.37 -32.14
CA TYR A 111 32.40 -39.09 -32.23
C TYR A 111 32.94 -38.80 -30.83
N ASP A 112 33.85 -39.64 -30.38
CA ASP A 112 34.53 -39.46 -29.10
C ASP A 112 35.68 -38.47 -29.24
N ARG A 113 35.92 -37.68 -28.20
CA ARG A 113 37.04 -36.74 -28.13
C ARG A 113 38.25 -37.41 -27.53
N PHE A 114 39.33 -37.48 -28.32
CA PHE A 114 40.61 -38.01 -27.86
C PHE A 114 41.59 -36.84 -27.65
N GLN A 115 42.31 -36.88 -26.53
CA GLN A 115 43.41 -35.97 -26.23
C GLN A 115 44.73 -36.73 -26.43
N GLY A 116 45.53 -36.30 -27.36
CA GLY A 116 46.76 -36.96 -27.73
C GLY A 116 48.02 -36.14 -27.39
N LEU A 117 49.08 -36.86 -27.09
CA LEU A 117 50.43 -36.35 -26.94
C LEU A 117 51.31 -37.03 -27.96
N VAL A 118 52.00 -36.26 -28.81
CA VAL A 118 53.09 -36.78 -29.69
C VAL A 118 54.39 -36.32 -29.11
N THR A 119 55.21 -37.26 -28.77
CA THR A 119 56.61 -37.02 -28.28
C THR A 119 57.58 -37.80 -29.06
N TYR A 120 58.81 -37.33 -29.10
CA TYR A 120 59.89 -37.90 -29.92
C TYR A 120 61.07 -38.37 -29.05
N PHE A 121 61.66 -39.48 -29.42
CA PHE A 121 62.87 -40.00 -28.75
C PHE A 121 63.82 -40.69 -29.73
N LYS A 122 65.06 -40.82 -29.32
CA LYS A 122 66.11 -41.49 -30.14
C LYS A 122 66.49 -42.83 -29.48
N LEU A 123 66.46 -43.88 -30.29
CA LEU A 123 66.86 -45.21 -29.85
C LEU A 123 67.74 -45.84 -30.97
N ASN A 124 68.90 -46.39 -30.61
CA ASN A 124 69.87 -47.04 -31.58
C ASN A 124 70.12 -46.19 -32.85
N ASN A 125 70.39 -44.93 -32.74
CA ASN A 125 70.59 -43.95 -33.78
C ASN A 125 69.43 -43.67 -34.74
N GLN A 126 68.22 -44.25 -34.48
CA GLN A 126 66.99 -43.99 -35.20
C GLN A 126 66.02 -43.15 -34.33
N VAL A 127 65.29 -42.27 -34.99
CA VAL A 127 64.29 -41.42 -34.29
C VAL A 127 62.93 -42.06 -34.39
N TYR A 128 62.23 -42.10 -33.28
CA TYR A 128 60.88 -42.62 -33.17
C TYR A 128 59.93 -41.52 -32.64
N SER A 129 58.64 -41.52 -33.07
CA SER A 129 57.57 -40.81 -32.45
C SER A 129 56.75 -41.76 -31.59
N LEU A 130 56.38 -41.35 -30.40
CA LEU A 130 55.41 -42.01 -29.55
C LEU A 130 54.21 -41.13 -29.50
N THR A 131 53.05 -41.65 -29.92
CA THR A 131 51.79 -41.02 -29.84
C THR A 131 50.98 -41.72 -28.73
N VAL A 132 50.61 -41.00 -27.66
CA VAL A 132 49.76 -41.49 -26.58
C VAL A 132 48.44 -40.76 -26.67
N GLU A 133 47.36 -41.48 -26.75
CA GLU A 133 46.00 -40.94 -26.84
C GLU A 133 45.14 -41.49 -25.69
N ALA A 134 44.32 -40.62 -25.08
CA ALA A 134 43.32 -41.04 -24.12
C ALA A 134 41.95 -40.47 -24.49
N ASN A 135 40.90 -41.24 -24.25
CA ASN A 135 39.54 -40.81 -24.51
C ASN A 135 39.08 -39.86 -23.39
N VAL A 136 38.59 -38.69 -23.78
CA VAL A 136 38.07 -37.68 -22.87
C VAL A 136 36.60 -37.95 -22.51
N GLU A 137 35.91 -38.78 -23.28
CA GLU A 137 34.44 -38.95 -23.22
C GLU A 137 33.99 -39.84 -22.03
N GLU A 138 34.82 -40.73 -21.53
CA GLU A 138 34.54 -41.42 -20.25
C GLU A 138 34.39 -40.45 -19.08
N SER A 139 34.83 -39.19 -19.26
CA SER A 139 34.73 -38.10 -18.32
C SER A 139 33.34 -37.39 -18.35
N TYR A 140 32.61 -37.48 -19.49
CA TYR A 140 31.32 -36.76 -19.61
C TYR A 140 30.27 -37.25 -18.63
N GLU A 141 30.13 -38.51 -18.37
CA GLU A 141 29.20 -39.07 -17.40
C GLU A 141 29.50 -38.55 -16.00
N THR A 142 30.78 -38.48 -15.62
CA THR A 142 31.21 -37.93 -14.33
C THR A 142 30.91 -36.43 -14.25
N ILE A 143 31.16 -35.66 -15.33
CA ILE A 143 30.85 -34.24 -15.41
C ILE A 143 29.33 -34.01 -15.27
N ILE A 144 28.50 -34.78 -15.98
CA ILE A 144 27.07 -34.70 -15.91
C ILE A 144 26.58 -35.03 -14.49
N ALA A 145 27.09 -36.09 -13.86
CA ALA A 145 26.75 -36.50 -12.52
C ALA A 145 27.08 -35.39 -11.48
N ILE A 146 28.30 -34.85 -11.52
CA ILE A 146 28.75 -33.77 -10.63
C ILE A 146 27.90 -32.53 -10.85
N THR A 147 27.61 -32.16 -12.10
CA THR A 147 26.77 -31.01 -12.44
C THR A 147 25.36 -31.18 -11.94
N ALA A 148 24.77 -32.37 -12.13
CA ALA A 148 23.41 -32.67 -11.65
C ALA A 148 23.31 -32.61 -10.11
N ILE A 149 24.31 -33.15 -9.39
CA ILE A 149 24.38 -33.10 -7.92
C ILE A 149 24.51 -31.65 -7.44
N THR A 150 25.41 -30.89 -8.05
CA THR A 150 25.63 -29.48 -7.72
C THR A 150 24.35 -28.66 -7.94
N MET A 151 23.68 -28.88 -9.07
CA MET A 151 22.41 -28.25 -9.41
C MET A 151 21.32 -28.61 -8.39
N MET A 152 21.23 -29.87 -7.98
CA MET A 152 20.30 -30.33 -6.97
C MET A 152 20.53 -29.60 -5.63
N PHE A 153 21.76 -29.53 -5.14
CA PHE A 153 22.08 -28.80 -3.92
C PHE A 153 21.78 -27.31 -4.03
N PHE A 154 22.05 -26.70 -5.18
CA PHE A 154 21.73 -25.27 -5.40
C PHE A 154 20.21 -25.03 -5.34
N ILE A 155 19.41 -25.90 -5.94
CA ILE A 155 17.94 -25.80 -5.89
C ILE A 155 17.46 -25.93 -4.44
N ILE A 156 18.00 -26.88 -3.67
CA ILE A 156 17.66 -27.06 -2.26
C ILE A 156 17.98 -25.79 -1.47
N LEU A 157 19.17 -25.23 -1.65
CA LEU A 157 19.59 -23.99 -0.99
C LEU A 157 18.69 -22.80 -1.38
N LEU A 158 18.35 -22.68 -2.66
CA LEU A 158 17.48 -21.61 -3.15
C LEU A 158 16.08 -21.69 -2.54
N VAL A 159 15.48 -22.89 -2.53
CA VAL A 159 14.17 -23.13 -1.92
C VAL A 159 14.21 -22.88 -0.41
N GLY A 160 15.25 -23.34 0.26
CA GLY A 160 15.49 -23.08 1.69
C GLY A 160 15.60 -21.57 1.97
N PHE A 161 16.40 -20.87 1.20
CA PHE A 161 16.57 -19.41 1.31
C PHE A 161 15.26 -18.63 1.11
N ILE A 162 14.48 -18.99 0.08
CA ILE A 162 13.18 -18.35 -0.17
C ILE A 162 12.23 -18.57 1.02
N ARG A 163 12.16 -19.81 1.55
CA ARG A 163 11.30 -20.13 2.70
C ARG A 163 11.74 -19.40 3.97
N LEU A 164 13.02 -19.42 4.27
CA LEU A 164 13.58 -18.73 5.45
C LEU A 164 13.35 -17.23 5.37
N ASN A 165 13.64 -16.62 4.23
CA ASN A 165 13.46 -15.19 4.03
C ASN A 165 11.98 -14.77 4.16
N LYS A 166 11.06 -15.57 3.57
CA LYS A 166 9.61 -15.32 3.69
C LYS A 166 9.12 -15.43 5.13
N ASN A 167 9.59 -16.41 5.89
CA ASN A 167 9.20 -16.58 7.29
C ASN A 167 9.80 -15.48 8.18
N LEU A 168 11.08 -15.15 7.99
CA LEU A 168 11.76 -14.10 8.73
C LEU A 168 11.12 -12.73 8.46
N SER A 169 10.87 -12.43 7.19
CA SER A 169 10.24 -11.18 6.79
C SER A 169 8.84 -11.02 7.39
N ARG A 170 8.01 -12.07 7.39
CA ARG A 170 6.69 -12.04 8.04
C ARG A 170 6.81 -11.75 9.54
N LYS A 171 7.76 -12.38 10.22
CA LYS A 171 7.97 -12.22 11.66
C LYS A 171 8.46 -10.82 12.01
N ILE A 172 9.38 -10.25 11.22
CA ILE A 172 9.91 -8.90 11.40
C ILE A 172 8.82 -7.83 11.21
N TRP A 173 8.00 -7.96 10.15
CA TRP A 173 7.01 -6.93 9.82
C TRP A 173 5.68 -7.06 10.56
N LYS A 174 5.43 -8.16 11.26
CA LYS A 174 4.19 -8.36 12.02
C LYS A 174 3.88 -7.22 12.99
N PRO A 175 4.82 -6.76 13.86
CA PRO A 175 4.56 -5.65 14.79
C PRO A 175 4.16 -4.36 14.08
N PHE A 176 4.78 -4.06 12.95
CA PHE A 176 4.43 -2.87 12.15
C PHE A 176 2.98 -2.91 11.65
N TYR A 177 2.53 -4.07 11.13
CA TYR A 177 1.15 -4.19 10.66
C TYR A 177 0.14 -4.14 11.80
N GLU A 178 0.48 -4.64 12.98
CA GLU A 178 -0.33 -4.52 14.19
C GLU A 178 -0.46 -3.05 14.61
N THR A 179 0.66 -2.32 14.69
CA THR A 179 0.64 -0.86 14.95
C THR A 179 -0.22 -0.12 13.92
N LEU A 180 -0.04 -0.41 12.64
CA LEU A 180 -0.80 0.21 11.55
C LEU A 180 -2.31 -0.07 11.66
N ALA A 181 -2.69 -1.29 12.07
CA ALA A 181 -4.09 -1.64 12.29
C ALA A 181 -4.68 -0.86 13.47
N HIS A 182 -3.95 -0.74 14.58
CA HIS A 182 -4.38 0.06 15.73
C HIS A 182 -4.57 1.54 15.38
N VAL A 183 -3.62 2.13 14.63
CA VAL A 183 -3.74 3.53 14.19
C VAL A 183 -4.94 3.75 13.24
N LYS A 184 -5.21 2.79 12.34
CA LYS A 184 -6.36 2.89 11.41
C LYS A 184 -7.73 2.85 12.11
N HIS A 185 -7.84 2.12 13.20
CA HIS A 185 -9.06 1.99 13.97
C HIS A 185 -9.16 2.98 15.15
N PHE A 186 -8.13 3.81 15.32
CA PHE A 186 -8.13 4.81 16.37
C PHE A 186 -9.12 5.93 16.06
N SER A 187 -9.97 6.25 17.05
CA SER A 187 -10.87 7.38 17.01
C SER A 187 -10.65 8.27 18.23
N LEU A 188 -10.55 9.59 18.01
CA LEU A 188 -10.46 10.58 19.09
C LEU A 188 -11.68 10.56 20.00
N THR A 189 -12.84 10.10 19.50
CA THR A 189 -14.09 10.06 20.22
C THR A 189 -14.17 8.95 21.25
N ASP A 190 -13.42 7.86 21.09
CA ASP A 190 -13.43 6.72 22.01
C ASP A 190 -12.71 7.00 23.33
N ASN A 191 -12.01 8.13 23.41
CA ASN A 191 -11.30 8.63 24.60
C ASN A 191 -10.39 7.56 25.29
N LYS A 192 -9.91 6.58 24.52
CA LYS A 192 -9.01 5.52 25.00
C LYS A 192 -7.61 5.74 24.50
N PRO A 193 -6.59 5.62 25.40
CA PRO A 193 -5.21 5.66 24.96
C PRO A 193 -4.93 4.52 23.97
N ALA A 194 -4.17 4.80 22.93
CA ALA A 194 -3.73 3.77 22.01
C ALA A 194 -2.75 2.83 22.75
N GLN A 195 -3.12 1.56 22.87
CA GLN A 195 -2.22 0.53 23.40
C GLN A 195 -1.53 -0.17 22.24
N PHE A 196 -0.24 0.06 22.09
CA PHE A 196 0.58 -0.62 21.10
C PHE A 196 1.21 -1.87 21.69
N VAL A 197 1.31 -2.93 20.92
CA VAL A 197 2.01 -4.15 21.31
C VAL A 197 3.51 -3.85 21.35
N PRO A 198 4.22 -4.17 22.47
CA PRO A 198 5.67 -3.97 22.54
C PRO A 198 6.39 -4.71 21.41
N SER A 199 7.37 -4.05 20.80
CA SER A 199 8.19 -4.63 19.73
C SER A 199 9.61 -4.89 20.24
N ASN A 200 10.17 -6.06 19.88
CA ASN A 200 11.58 -6.37 20.12
C ASN A 200 12.52 -5.71 19.08
N ILE A 201 11.97 -4.97 18.12
CA ILE A 201 12.71 -4.23 17.10
C ILE A 201 12.71 -2.76 17.53
N VAL A 202 13.90 -2.20 17.73
CA VAL A 202 14.09 -0.86 18.29
C VAL A 202 13.35 0.20 17.49
N GLU A 203 13.45 0.17 16.17
CA GLU A 203 12.82 1.16 15.29
C GLU A 203 11.29 1.11 15.37
N PHE A 204 10.70 -0.05 15.57
CA PHE A 204 9.25 -0.18 15.74
C PHE A 204 8.80 0.20 17.13
N GLN A 205 9.64 -0.02 18.14
CA GLN A 205 9.38 0.45 19.50
C GLN A 205 9.40 1.99 19.56
N GLU A 206 10.41 2.63 18.97
CA GLU A 206 10.49 4.09 18.85
C GLU A 206 9.33 4.69 18.06
N LEU A 207 8.91 4.01 16.99
CA LEU A 207 7.73 4.40 16.22
C LEU A 207 6.46 4.35 17.07
N ASN A 208 6.26 3.26 17.84
CA ASN A 208 5.11 3.09 18.73
C ASN A 208 5.06 4.19 19.80
N GLU A 209 6.20 4.50 20.41
CA GLU A 209 6.31 5.57 21.43
C GLU A 209 6.01 6.96 20.83
N SER A 210 6.54 7.22 19.63
CA SER A 210 6.32 8.50 18.93
C SER A 210 4.84 8.68 18.54
N ILE A 211 4.23 7.64 18.00
CA ILE A 211 2.80 7.66 17.67
C ILE A 211 1.96 7.77 18.95
N GLY A 212 2.34 7.04 20.02
CA GLY A 212 1.68 7.13 21.33
C GLY A 212 1.65 8.56 21.86
N LYS A 213 2.80 9.25 21.89
CA LYS A 213 2.91 10.65 22.31
C LYS A 213 2.05 11.60 21.44
N LEU A 214 2.02 11.38 20.14
CA LEU A 214 1.16 12.17 19.23
C LEU A 214 -0.33 11.96 19.52
N ILE A 215 -0.74 10.73 19.76
CA ILE A 215 -2.13 10.40 20.09
C ILE A 215 -2.52 11.00 21.44
N GLU A 216 -1.70 10.85 22.48
CA GLU A 216 -1.91 11.43 23.80
C GLU A 216 -1.99 12.97 23.73
N GLY A 217 -1.11 13.61 22.99
CA GLY A 217 -1.14 15.05 22.77
C GLY A 217 -2.43 15.53 22.09
N ASN A 218 -2.87 14.78 21.06
CA ASN A 218 -4.12 15.06 20.37
C ASN A 218 -5.35 14.87 21.28
N LEU A 219 -5.42 13.78 22.04
CA LEU A 219 -6.49 13.53 23.00
C LEU A 219 -6.57 14.63 24.07
N ALA A 220 -5.41 15.02 24.63
CA ALA A 220 -5.36 16.11 25.62
C ALA A 220 -5.81 17.45 25.03
N THR A 221 -5.48 17.72 23.77
CA THR A 221 -5.93 18.94 23.07
C THR A 221 -7.43 18.89 22.79
N PHE A 222 -7.93 17.76 22.31
CA PHE A 222 -9.36 17.55 22.07
C PHE A 222 -10.19 17.72 23.37
N LYS A 223 -9.72 17.13 24.47
CA LYS A 223 -10.37 17.27 25.77
C LYS A 223 -10.40 18.72 26.25
N ARG A 224 -9.27 19.43 26.17
CA ARG A 224 -9.21 20.85 26.54
C ARG A 224 -10.14 21.70 25.68
N GLN A 225 -10.19 21.43 24.38
CA GLN A 225 -11.07 22.17 23.48
C GLN A 225 -12.55 21.92 23.79
N LYS A 226 -12.92 20.67 24.15
CA LYS A 226 -14.27 20.32 24.59
C LYS A 226 -14.63 21.06 25.87
N GLU A 227 -13.79 20.99 26.90
CA GLU A 227 -13.99 21.67 28.19
C GLU A 227 -14.08 23.19 28.01
N PHE A 228 -13.21 23.78 27.17
CA PHE A 228 -13.29 25.22 26.85
C PHE A 228 -14.63 25.58 26.21
N THR A 229 -15.11 24.80 25.26
CA THR A 229 -16.38 25.08 24.55
C THR A 229 -17.57 24.96 25.50
N GLU A 230 -17.59 23.96 26.41
CA GLU A 230 -18.63 23.78 27.40
C GLU A 230 -18.63 24.93 28.41
N ASN A 231 -17.49 25.28 28.99
CA ASN A 231 -17.36 26.37 29.94
C ASN A 231 -17.71 27.72 29.34
N ALA A 232 -17.18 28.01 28.13
CA ALA A 232 -17.51 29.25 27.41
C ALA A 232 -19.01 29.38 27.13
N SER A 233 -19.71 28.24 26.87
CA SER A 233 -21.16 28.24 26.70
C SER A 233 -21.88 28.75 27.95
N HIS A 234 -21.54 28.22 29.11
CA HIS A 234 -22.16 28.59 30.37
C HIS A 234 -21.79 30.01 30.80
N GLU A 235 -20.50 30.37 30.73
CA GLU A 235 -19.99 31.68 31.15
C GLU A 235 -20.52 32.85 30.31
N LEU A 236 -20.89 32.59 29.04
CA LEU A 236 -21.46 33.61 28.16
C LEU A 236 -23.00 33.65 28.24
N GLN A 237 -23.68 32.54 28.45
CA GLN A 237 -25.16 32.52 28.54
C GLN A 237 -25.68 33.18 29.82
N THR A 238 -24.99 33.00 30.94
CA THR A 238 -25.41 33.56 32.25
C THR A 238 -25.53 35.08 32.27
N PRO A 239 -24.47 35.86 31.90
CA PRO A 239 -24.57 37.32 31.91
C PRO A 239 -25.58 37.85 30.89
N LEU A 240 -25.70 37.21 29.71
CA LEU A 240 -26.67 37.57 28.71
C LEU A 240 -28.10 37.38 29.24
N ALA A 241 -28.41 36.28 29.94
CA ALA A 241 -29.70 36.03 30.54
C ALA A 241 -30.02 37.05 31.66
N ILE A 242 -29.02 37.45 32.46
CA ILE A 242 -29.21 38.46 33.50
C ILE A 242 -29.56 39.83 32.87
N VAL A 243 -28.82 40.23 31.83
CA VAL A 243 -29.12 41.52 31.14
C VAL A 243 -30.51 41.48 30.50
N GLN A 244 -30.86 40.36 29.83
CA GLN A 244 -32.19 40.14 29.25
C GLN A 244 -33.28 40.30 30.30
N SER A 245 -33.15 39.60 31.43
CA SER A 245 -34.12 39.68 32.54
C SER A 245 -34.25 41.08 33.10
N LYS A 246 -33.17 41.87 33.16
CA LYS A 246 -33.21 43.29 33.60
C LYS A 246 -33.92 44.18 32.59
N LEU A 247 -33.72 43.98 31.31
CA LEU A 247 -34.43 44.71 30.25
C LEU A 247 -35.92 44.34 30.24
N ASP A 248 -36.29 43.08 30.44
CA ASP A 248 -37.67 42.63 30.51
C ASP A 248 -38.40 43.28 31.70
N LEU A 249 -37.72 43.46 32.84
CA LEU A 249 -38.25 44.18 34.00
C LEU A 249 -38.47 45.68 33.71
N LEU A 250 -37.50 46.30 32.97
CA LEU A 250 -37.61 47.73 32.59
C LEU A 250 -38.78 47.97 31.62
N ILE A 251 -39.06 47.04 30.70
CA ILE A 251 -40.18 47.17 29.74
C ILE A 251 -41.55 47.13 30.47
N GLN A 252 -41.63 46.52 31.65
CA GLN A 252 -42.90 46.48 32.44
C GLN A 252 -43.19 47.72 33.26
N ASP A 253 -42.31 48.74 33.23
CA ASP A 253 -42.51 49.98 33.94
C ASP A 253 -43.40 50.94 33.12
N ASP A 254 -44.62 51.17 33.60
CA ASP A 254 -45.62 52.08 32.97
C ASP A 254 -45.19 53.56 32.97
N ALA A 255 -44.09 53.92 33.66
CA ALA A 255 -43.58 55.29 33.74
C ALA A 255 -42.62 55.68 32.62
N LEU A 256 -42.31 54.77 31.70
CA LEU A 256 -41.39 55.00 30.62
C LEU A 256 -41.93 55.99 29.57
N SER A 257 -41.10 56.94 29.14
CA SER A 257 -41.35 57.72 27.94
C SER A 257 -41.28 56.91 26.68
N ALA A 258 -41.95 57.30 25.60
CA ALA A 258 -41.89 56.62 24.31
C ALA A 258 -40.45 56.49 23.78
N ALA A 259 -39.59 57.48 23.99
CA ALA A 259 -38.19 57.44 23.61
C ALA A 259 -37.38 56.40 24.43
N GLN A 260 -37.66 56.27 25.72
CA GLN A 260 -37.03 55.28 26.58
C GLN A 260 -37.47 53.87 26.20
N SER A 261 -38.79 53.66 25.97
CA SER A 261 -39.31 52.37 25.50
C SER A 261 -38.68 51.91 24.19
N GLN A 262 -38.55 52.82 23.22
CA GLN A 262 -37.88 52.54 21.95
C GLN A 262 -36.41 52.16 22.15
N LEU A 263 -35.65 52.87 22.98
CA LEU A 263 -34.26 52.58 23.26
C LEU A 263 -34.06 51.21 23.95
N ILE A 264 -34.96 50.87 24.88
CA ILE A 264 -34.98 49.60 25.58
C ILE A 264 -35.30 48.47 24.57
N GLU A 265 -36.25 48.67 23.68
CA GLU A 265 -36.62 47.68 22.65
C GLU A 265 -35.44 47.44 21.66
N GLU A 266 -34.80 48.54 21.19
CA GLU A 266 -33.59 48.43 20.32
C GLU A 266 -32.48 47.67 21.05
N THR A 267 -32.24 47.97 22.33
CA THR A 267 -31.25 47.28 23.16
C THR A 267 -31.57 45.79 23.35
N ASN A 268 -32.83 45.49 23.62
CA ASN A 268 -33.30 44.10 23.77
C ASN A 268 -33.16 43.30 22.48
N ASN A 269 -33.49 43.90 21.35
CA ASN A 269 -33.29 43.32 20.02
C ASN A 269 -31.79 43.04 19.73
N ALA A 270 -30.91 44.00 20.05
CA ALA A 270 -29.48 43.81 19.91
C ALA A 270 -28.94 42.69 20.82
N LEU A 271 -29.37 42.65 22.07
CA LEU A 271 -28.98 41.61 23.04
C LEU A 271 -29.46 40.21 22.60
N SER A 272 -30.70 40.10 22.13
CA SER A 272 -31.27 38.86 21.58
C SER A 272 -30.51 38.36 20.37
N ARG A 273 -30.04 39.30 19.51
CA ARG A 273 -29.15 38.97 18.37
C ARG A 273 -27.81 38.43 18.83
N ILE A 274 -27.14 39.08 19.80
CA ILE A 274 -25.87 38.65 20.38
C ILE A 274 -26.02 37.26 21.00
N SER A 275 -27.07 37.03 21.80
CA SER A 275 -27.36 35.76 22.44
C SER A 275 -27.51 34.63 21.41
N ARG A 276 -28.23 34.87 20.31
CA ARG A 276 -28.40 33.90 19.21
C ARG A 276 -27.12 33.62 18.48
N ILE A 277 -26.29 34.66 18.17
CA ILE A 277 -25.00 34.49 17.54
C ILE A 277 -24.07 33.61 18.40
N ASN A 278 -24.00 33.93 19.70
CA ASN A 278 -23.20 33.20 20.66
C ASN A 278 -23.65 31.71 20.76
N LYS A 279 -24.97 31.45 20.92
CA LYS A 279 -25.51 30.09 20.93
C LYS A 279 -25.16 29.31 19.66
N ASN A 280 -25.23 29.93 18.49
CA ASN A 280 -24.92 29.30 17.22
C ASN A 280 -23.42 29.06 17.03
N LEU A 281 -22.55 29.97 17.50
CA LEU A 281 -21.07 29.77 17.46
C LEU A 281 -20.65 28.61 18.35
N LEU A 282 -21.21 28.55 19.58
CA LEU A 282 -20.95 27.44 20.51
C LEU A 282 -21.45 26.10 19.97
N LEU A 283 -22.62 26.12 19.32
CA LEU A 283 -23.16 24.93 18.64
C LEU A 283 -22.25 24.47 17.51
N LEU A 284 -21.79 25.38 16.64
CA LEU A 284 -20.82 25.06 15.59
C LEU A 284 -19.56 24.45 16.18
N ALA A 285 -19.00 25.07 17.23
CA ALA A 285 -17.80 24.52 17.88
C ALA A 285 -18.05 23.12 18.46
N LYS A 286 -19.23 22.82 19.01
CA LYS A 286 -19.60 21.48 19.48
C LYS A 286 -19.70 20.47 18.34
N ILE A 287 -20.26 20.86 17.19
CA ILE A 287 -20.38 20.01 16.01
C ILE A 287 -18.99 19.72 15.43
N GLU A 288 -18.15 20.74 15.21
CA GLU A 288 -16.78 20.61 14.73
C GLU A 288 -15.91 19.71 15.62
N ASN A 289 -16.13 19.78 16.93
CA ASN A 289 -15.46 18.95 17.92
C ASN A 289 -16.11 17.57 18.08
N GLN A 290 -17.01 17.17 17.19
CA GLN A 290 -17.69 15.86 17.21
C GLN A 290 -18.29 15.49 18.56
N GLN A 291 -18.88 16.44 19.29
CA GLN A 291 -19.48 16.21 20.62
C GLN A 291 -20.83 15.50 20.56
N PHE A 292 -21.42 15.32 19.40
CA PHE A 292 -22.68 14.62 19.17
C PHE A 292 -22.44 13.19 18.70
N LEU A 293 -22.11 12.29 19.64
CA LEU A 293 -21.66 10.91 19.35
C LEU A 293 -22.80 9.92 19.11
N ASP A 294 -23.97 10.17 19.73
CA ASP A 294 -25.06 9.21 19.73
C ASP A 294 -25.75 9.20 18.36
N LYS A 295 -25.44 8.23 17.53
CA LYS A 295 -26.13 7.99 16.27
C LYS A 295 -27.16 6.91 16.43
N GLN A 296 -28.35 7.14 15.82
CA GLN A 296 -29.46 6.20 15.80
C GLN A 296 -30.11 6.18 14.42
N ILE A 297 -30.87 5.14 14.14
CA ILE A 297 -31.66 5.07 12.90
C ILE A 297 -32.88 5.97 13.05
N ILE A 298 -32.97 7.04 12.27
CA ILE A 298 -34.00 8.05 12.30
C ILE A 298 -34.87 7.91 11.06
N ASN A 299 -36.17 7.74 11.22
CA ASN A 299 -37.14 7.88 10.14
C ASN A 299 -37.36 9.38 9.86
N MET A 300 -36.87 9.83 8.68
CA MET A 300 -36.94 11.25 8.32
C MET A 300 -38.36 11.79 8.17
N SER A 301 -39.33 10.96 7.76
CA SER A 301 -40.74 11.36 7.66
C SER A 301 -41.34 11.66 9.03
N ALA A 302 -41.05 10.79 10.01
CA ALA A 302 -41.49 10.98 11.39
C ALA A 302 -40.80 12.19 12.04
N ALA A 303 -39.50 12.37 11.82
CA ALA A 303 -38.73 13.52 12.31
C ALA A 303 -39.28 14.85 11.74
N LEU A 304 -39.51 14.91 10.42
CA LEU A 304 -40.11 16.09 9.77
C LEU A 304 -41.48 16.44 10.39
N LYS A 305 -42.36 15.45 10.59
CA LYS A 305 -43.67 15.67 11.18
C LYS A 305 -43.52 16.26 12.60
N THR A 306 -42.68 15.67 13.44
CA THR A 306 -42.43 16.16 14.82
C THR A 306 -41.92 17.60 14.81
N ILE A 307 -40.98 17.95 13.95
CA ILE A 307 -40.42 19.29 13.86
C ILE A 307 -41.47 20.29 13.36
N MET A 308 -42.29 19.92 12.39
CA MET A 308 -43.38 20.77 11.91
C MET A 308 -44.44 21.00 12.99
N ASP A 309 -44.80 19.98 13.76
CA ASP A 309 -45.74 20.10 14.89
C ASP A 309 -45.20 21.07 15.97
N LEU A 310 -43.89 20.99 16.27
CA LEU A 310 -43.20 21.93 17.19
C LEU A 310 -43.19 23.37 16.69
N MET A 311 -43.17 23.56 15.36
CA MET A 311 -43.14 24.87 14.72
C MET A 311 -44.53 25.36 14.27
N SER A 312 -45.62 24.67 14.58
CA SER A 312 -46.96 24.92 14.08
C SER A 312 -47.37 26.38 14.25
N GLY A 313 -47.18 26.98 15.43
CA GLY A 313 -47.50 28.40 15.66
C GLY A 313 -46.84 29.40 14.70
N LEU A 314 -45.73 29.05 14.05
CA LEU A 314 -45.03 29.85 13.05
C LEU A 314 -45.42 29.46 11.64
N LEU A 315 -45.76 28.20 11.42
CA LEU A 315 -45.99 27.61 10.10
C LEU A 315 -47.45 27.68 9.68
N ASP A 316 -48.43 27.65 10.63
CA ASP A 316 -49.86 27.63 10.35
C ASP A 316 -50.39 28.91 9.67
N THR A 317 -49.64 29.99 9.76
CA THR A 317 -50.00 31.27 9.11
C THR A 317 -49.54 31.33 7.63
N ARG A 318 -48.89 30.29 7.09
CA ARG A 318 -48.24 30.27 5.77
C ARG A 318 -48.71 29.10 4.93
N PRO A 319 -48.79 29.24 3.57
CA PRO A 319 -49.10 28.11 2.71
C PRO A 319 -47.90 27.17 2.60
N ILE A 320 -47.94 26.08 3.38
CA ILE A 320 -46.90 25.06 3.36
C ILE A 320 -47.39 23.78 2.70
N THR A 321 -46.64 23.26 1.74
CA THR A 321 -46.92 21.98 1.09
C THR A 321 -45.86 20.95 1.47
N VAL A 322 -46.29 19.81 2.00
CA VAL A 322 -45.40 18.71 2.34
C VAL A 322 -45.63 17.53 1.38
N GLN A 323 -44.56 17.08 0.73
CA GLN A 323 -44.58 15.97 -0.21
C GLN A 323 -43.60 14.90 0.27
N ILE A 324 -44.12 13.80 0.81
CA ILE A 324 -43.33 12.62 1.15
C ILE A 324 -43.54 11.61 0.06
N VAL A 325 -42.54 11.48 -0.83
CA VAL A 325 -42.61 10.56 -1.97
C VAL A 325 -42.16 9.16 -1.54
N GLU A 326 -41.17 9.09 -0.63
CA GLU A 326 -40.64 7.82 -0.14
C GLU A 326 -40.15 8.00 1.31
N GLU A 327 -40.43 7.00 2.15
CA GLU A 327 -39.93 6.98 3.53
C GLU A 327 -38.41 6.69 3.52
N ARG A 328 -37.64 7.51 4.25
CA ARG A 328 -36.22 7.35 4.39
C ARG A 328 -35.80 7.28 5.84
N SER A 329 -34.98 6.25 6.16
CA SER A 329 -34.27 6.16 7.42
C SER A 329 -32.77 6.46 7.20
N VAL A 330 -32.21 7.26 8.10
CA VAL A 330 -30.80 7.65 8.10
C VAL A 330 -30.16 7.34 9.45
N GLU A 331 -28.87 7.02 9.46
CA GLU A 331 -28.11 6.87 10.70
C GLU A 331 -27.50 8.22 11.08
N ALA A 332 -28.08 8.88 12.13
CA ALA A 332 -27.70 10.22 12.49
C ALA A 332 -27.95 10.50 13.97
N ASN A 333 -27.45 11.64 14.47
CA ASN A 333 -27.86 12.18 15.78
C ASN A 333 -29.19 12.93 15.63
N SER A 334 -30.19 12.58 16.46
CA SER A 334 -31.54 13.15 16.37
C SER A 334 -31.57 14.67 16.59
N THR A 335 -30.79 15.16 17.54
CA THR A 335 -30.69 16.60 17.84
C THR A 335 -30.11 17.37 16.66
N LEU A 336 -29.09 16.82 16.00
CA LEU A 336 -28.51 17.47 14.84
C LEU A 336 -29.44 17.47 13.62
N VAL A 337 -30.23 16.42 13.43
CA VAL A 337 -31.26 16.38 12.38
C VAL A 337 -32.34 17.44 12.64
N GLU A 338 -32.80 17.57 13.89
CA GLU A 338 -33.76 18.60 14.29
C GLU A 338 -33.21 20.00 14.03
N ILE A 339 -31.99 20.28 14.46
CA ILE A 339 -31.31 21.58 14.23
C ILE A 339 -31.19 21.89 12.75
N MET A 340 -30.79 20.91 11.94
CA MET A 340 -30.62 21.07 10.49
C MET A 340 -31.93 21.43 9.80
N VAL A 341 -32.97 20.65 10.06
CA VAL A 341 -34.30 20.87 9.47
C VAL A 341 -34.88 22.21 9.93
N THR A 342 -34.78 22.51 11.22
CA THR A 342 -35.25 23.78 11.77
C THR A 342 -34.55 24.99 11.16
N ASN A 343 -33.20 24.92 10.96
CA ASN A 343 -32.47 26.02 10.32
C ASN A 343 -32.90 26.23 8.86
N LEU A 344 -33.13 25.14 8.10
CA LEU A 344 -33.61 25.23 6.73
C LEU A 344 -35.02 25.79 6.65
N LEU A 345 -35.94 25.32 7.50
CA LEU A 345 -37.31 25.83 7.57
C LEU A 345 -37.37 27.30 8.02
N MET A 346 -36.62 27.66 9.06
CA MET A 346 -36.52 29.05 9.51
C MET A 346 -35.94 29.99 8.45
N ASN A 347 -35.03 29.50 7.63
CA ASN A 347 -34.53 30.24 6.47
C ASN A 347 -35.66 30.46 5.45
N ALA A 348 -36.39 29.42 5.09
CA ALA A 348 -37.50 29.52 4.15
C ALA A 348 -38.59 30.50 4.69
N VAL A 349 -39.01 30.38 5.96
CA VAL A 349 -39.98 31.28 6.60
C VAL A 349 -39.51 32.74 6.63
N ARG A 350 -38.26 32.98 6.93
CA ARG A 350 -37.69 34.35 7.08
C ARG A 350 -37.58 35.11 5.76
N TYR A 351 -37.22 34.40 4.67
CA TYR A 351 -36.90 35.03 3.39
C TYR A 351 -38.03 34.91 2.36
N THR A 352 -39.17 34.35 2.73
CA THR A 352 -40.37 34.22 1.88
C THR A 352 -41.45 35.16 2.38
N SER A 353 -42.16 35.82 1.49
CA SER A 353 -43.34 36.64 1.85
C SER A 353 -44.42 35.75 2.48
N GLU A 354 -45.29 36.37 3.31
CA GLU A 354 -46.31 35.60 4.07
C GLU A 354 -47.27 34.81 3.19
N ASP A 355 -47.63 35.37 2.04
CA ASP A 355 -48.56 34.72 1.08
C ASP A 355 -47.91 33.73 0.13
N ALA A 356 -46.58 33.61 0.12
CA ALA A 356 -45.88 32.77 -0.82
C ALA A 356 -45.66 31.35 -0.27
N PRO A 357 -45.77 30.29 -1.15
CA PRO A 357 -45.71 28.92 -0.70
C PRO A 357 -44.28 28.48 -0.35
N ILE A 358 -44.17 27.66 0.69
CA ILE A 358 -42.98 26.91 1.06
C ILE A 358 -43.27 25.44 0.77
N THR A 359 -42.41 24.76 0.03
CA THR A 359 -42.55 23.34 -0.27
C THR A 359 -41.45 22.54 0.40
N ILE A 360 -41.81 21.49 1.12
CA ILE A 360 -40.90 20.53 1.74
C ILE A 360 -41.11 19.20 1.01
N ALA A 361 -40.07 18.69 0.37
CA ALA A 361 -40.11 17.42 -0.36
C ALA A 361 -39.11 16.44 0.25
N LEU A 362 -39.58 15.27 0.65
CA LEU A 362 -38.72 14.14 1.02
C LEU A 362 -38.77 13.08 -0.09
N LEU A 363 -37.64 12.88 -0.74
CA LEU A 363 -37.46 11.89 -1.78
C LEU A 363 -36.62 10.73 -1.24
N ALA A 364 -36.39 9.68 -2.08
CA ALA A 364 -35.61 8.51 -1.70
C ALA A 364 -34.23 8.82 -1.08
N ASN A 365 -33.52 9.81 -1.62
CA ASN A 365 -32.16 10.11 -1.24
C ASN A 365 -31.96 11.57 -0.77
N GLN A 366 -32.99 12.41 -0.72
CA GLN A 366 -32.78 13.81 -0.43
C GLN A 366 -34.00 14.45 0.25
N LEU A 367 -33.69 15.42 1.13
CA LEU A 367 -34.67 16.37 1.67
C LEU A 367 -34.50 17.71 0.94
N ILE A 368 -35.55 18.23 0.36
CA ILE A 368 -35.54 19.48 -0.38
C ILE A 368 -36.50 20.47 0.32
N ILE A 369 -36.03 21.70 0.51
CA ILE A 369 -36.87 22.82 0.95
C ILE A 369 -36.82 23.88 -0.13
N LEU A 370 -38.01 24.22 -0.66
CA LEU A 370 -38.23 25.19 -1.71
C LEU A 370 -38.93 26.41 -1.13
N ASN A 371 -38.44 27.59 -1.45
CA ASN A 371 -39.07 28.84 -1.09
C ASN A 371 -38.91 29.90 -2.17
N GLN A 372 -39.86 30.81 -2.27
CA GLN A 372 -39.84 31.89 -3.27
C GLN A 372 -38.76 32.92 -2.95
N GLY A 373 -38.10 33.46 -4.00
CA GLY A 373 -37.13 34.54 -3.89
C GLY A 373 -37.00 35.35 -5.21
N GLN A 374 -36.41 36.52 -5.10
CA GLN A 374 -36.30 37.44 -6.24
C GLN A 374 -34.99 37.25 -7.05
N TYR A 375 -33.90 36.90 -6.40
CA TYR A 375 -32.57 36.80 -7.01
C TYR A 375 -31.82 35.59 -6.49
N ALA A 376 -30.98 34.99 -7.37
CA ALA A 376 -30.09 33.91 -6.97
C ALA A 376 -29.07 34.36 -5.91
N LEU A 377 -28.79 33.51 -4.94
CA LEU A 377 -27.78 33.74 -3.91
C LEU A 377 -26.37 33.35 -4.41
N ASP A 378 -25.36 34.00 -3.89
CA ASP A 378 -23.95 33.67 -4.19
C ASP A 378 -23.58 32.31 -3.58
N LYS A 379 -23.52 31.28 -4.43
CA LYS A 379 -23.21 29.89 -4.02
C LYS A 379 -21.88 29.77 -3.29
N ALA A 380 -20.88 30.57 -3.64
CA ALA A 380 -19.56 30.51 -3.03
C ALA A 380 -19.52 30.95 -1.57
N LYS A 381 -20.45 31.87 -1.22
CA LYS A 381 -20.52 32.46 0.13
C LYS A 381 -21.63 31.86 0.99
N LEU A 382 -22.64 31.25 0.36
CA LEU A 382 -23.91 30.90 0.99
C LEU A 382 -23.78 30.06 2.27
N PHE A 383 -22.89 29.08 2.26
CA PHE A 383 -22.63 28.19 3.39
C PHE A 383 -21.48 28.66 4.29
N GLY A 384 -20.91 29.83 4.02
CA GLY A 384 -19.87 30.44 4.86
C GLY A 384 -20.46 31.01 6.18
N ARG A 385 -19.58 31.18 7.16
CA ARG A 385 -19.94 31.82 8.43
C ARG A 385 -20.16 33.32 8.22
N PHE A 386 -21.18 33.87 8.87
CA PHE A 386 -21.58 35.29 8.79
C PHE A 386 -21.93 35.76 7.37
N SER A 387 -22.32 34.85 6.51
CA SER A 387 -22.77 35.16 5.16
C SER A 387 -24.18 35.77 5.19
N ALA A 388 -24.26 37.03 5.53
CA ALA A 388 -25.52 37.76 5.50
C ALA A 388 -25.78 38.23 4.06
N VAL A 389 -26.85 37.74 3.43
CA VAL A 389 -27.25 38.10 2.06
C VAL A 389 -28.07 39.38 2.01
N SER A 390 -28.62 39.82 3.14
CA SER A 390 -29.46 41.01 3.24
C SER A 390 -29.19 41.81 4.52
N LEU A 391 -29.01 43.11 4.37
CA LEU A 391 -28.91 44.06 5.48
C LEU A 391 -30.28 44.35 6.12
N GLN A 392 -31.38 44.04 5.41
CA GLN A 392 -32.76 44.40 5.81
C GLN A 392 -33.40 43.32 6.71
N THR A 393 -32.94 42.08 6.70
CA THR A 393 -33.50 41.02 7.56
C THR A 393 -32.45 40.54 8.56
N PRO A 394 -32.67 40.71 9.87
CA PRO A 394 -31.71 40.39 10.92
C PRO A 394 -31.54 38.89 11.10
N GLY A 395 -30.57 38.31 10.38
CA GLY A 395 -30.11 36.92 10.61
C GLY A 395 -28.74 36.89 11.31
N SER A 396 -28.38 35.77 11.96
CA SER A 396 -27.01 35.56 12.49
C SER A 396 -25.97 35.32 11.40
N GLY A 397 -26.41 34.93 10.19
CA GLY A 397 -25.54 34.48 9.12
C GLY A 397 -24.86 33.14 9.40
N LEU A 398 -25.30 32.38 10.40
CA LEU A 398 -24.70 31.12 10.83
C LEU A 398 -25.63 29.89 10.57
N GLY A 399 -26.91 30.08 10.24
CA GLY A 399 -27.82 28.95 10.08
C GLY A 399 -27.44 27.98 8.99
N LEU A 400 -27.07 28.44 7.80
CA LEU A 400 -26.65 27.60 6.68
C LEU A 400 -25.25 26.99 6.88
N SER A 401 -24.37 27.66 7.61
CA SER A 401 -23.07 27.05 7.98
C SER A 401 -23.24 25.94 9.01
N ILE A 402 -24.23 26.05 9.93
CA ILE A 402 -24.61 24.95 10.83
C ILE A 402 -25.16 23.76 10.03
N VAL A 403 -26.03 23.98 9.06
CA VAL A 403 -26.57 22.93 8.20
C VAL A 403 -25.48 22.22 7.44
N LYS A 404 -24.53 22.98 6.90
CA LYS A 404 -23.37 22.42 6.19
C LYS A 404 -22.51 21.55 7.09
N GLU A 405 -22.18 22.03 8.28
CA GLU A 405 -21.34 21.29 9.22
C GLU A 405 -22.02 19.98 9.69
N ILE A 406 -23.34 20.03 9.92
CA ILE A 406 -24.13 18.82 10.24
C ILE A 406 -24.10 17.83 9.06
N ALA A 407 -24.27 18.31 7.84
CA ALA A 407 -24.20 17.47 6.64
C ALA A 407 -22.81 16.84 6.49
N ASP A 408 -21.74 17.62 6.60
CA ASP A 408 -20.35 17.16 6.51
C ASP A 408 -20.04 16.09 7.58
N GLN A 409 -20.50 16.28 8.83
CA GLN A 409 -20.32 15.29 9.92
C GLN A 409 -21.00 13.95 9.65
N HIS A 410 -22.13 13.95 8.94
CA HIS A 410 -22.87 12.74 8.59
C HIS A 410 -22.49 12.16 7.22
N GLY A 411 -21.57 12.80 6.50
CA GLY A 411 -21.21 12.41 5.12
C GLY A 411 -22.34 12.68 4.12
N TRP A 412 -23.21 13.67 4.42
CA TRP A 412 -24.26 14.11 3.54
C TRP A 412 -23.78 15.28 2.67
N TYR A 413 -24.46 15.50 1.55
CA TYR A 413 -24.14 16.61 0.66
C TYR A 413 -25.26 17.64 0.67
N ILE A 414 -24.91 18.93 0.93
CA ILE A 414 -25.86 20.02 0.81
C ILE A 414 -25.64 20.80 -0.48
N SER A 415 -26.71 21.07 -1.21
CA SER A 415 -26.67 21.85 -2.44
C SER A 415 -27.71 22.96 -2.44
N TYR A 416 -27.48 23.97 -3.27
CA TYR A 416 -28.36 25.08 -3.50
C TYR A 416 -28.52 25.31 -5.01
N SER A 417 -29.77 25.54 -5.44
CA SER A 417 -30.11 26.00 -6.76
C SER A 417 -31.19 27.10 -6.72
N PHE A 418 -31.24 27.88 -7.78
CA PHE A 418 -32.27 28.90 -8.00
C PHE A 418 -32.80 28.75 -9.40
N ASP A 419 -34.09 28.52 -9.52
CA ASP A 419 -34.77 28.37 -10.80
C ASP A 419 -36.21 28.88 -10.70
N ASN A 420 -36.70 29.55 -11.74
CA ASN A 420 -38.03 30.07 -11.85
C ASN A 420 -38.53 30.90 -10.61
N GLY A 421 -37.61 31.69 -10.01
CA GLY A 421 -37.95 32.47 -8.81
C GLY A 421 -38.06 31.65 -7.52
N MET A 422 -37.56 30.41 -7.52
CA MET A 422 -37.58 29.53 -6.36
C MET A 422 -36.13 29.19 -5.92
N HIS A 423 -35.84 29.41 -4.66
CA HIS A 423 -34.66 28.87 -3.98
C HIS A 423 -34.91 27.41 -3.63
N SER A 424 -33.95 26.56 -3.93
CA SER A 424 -33.99 25.14 -3.56
C SER A 424 -32.74 24.81 -2.73
N PHE A 425 -32.97 24.35 -1.50
CA PHE A 425 -31.95 23.80 -0.62
C PHE A 425 -32.16 22.31 -0.52
N ALA A 426 -31.21 21.51 -0.97
CA ALA A 426 -31.31 20.06 -0.96
C ALA A 426 -30.20 19.45 -0.10
N VAL A 427 -30.57 18.54 0.81
CA VAL A 427 -29.64 17.70 1.59
C VAL A 427 -29.77 16.29 1.05
N GLU A 428 -28.66 15.79 0.43
CA GLU A 428 -28.57 14.46 -0.16
C GLU A 428 -27.98 13.47 0.85
N PHE A 429 -28.67 12.34 1.02
CA PHE A 429 -28.22 11.25 1.88
C PHE A 429 -27.50 10.19 1.06
N PRO A 430 -26.45 9.52 1.59
CA PRO A 430 -25.73 8.46 0.86
C PRO A 430 -26.68 7.32 0.48
N LYS A 431 -26.48 6.76 -0.69
CA LYS A 431 -27.18 5.53 -1.09
C LYS A 431 -26.75 4.40 -0.14
N ARG A 432 -27.73 3.66 0.36
CA ARG A 432 -27.46 2.42 1.13
C ARG A 432 -26.78 1.39 0.27
#